data_52a81cfc3517479d38edf0d129597717
#
_entry.id   52a81cfc3517479d38edf0d129597717
#
_cell.length_a   1.000
_cell.length_b   1.000
_cell.length_c   1.000
_cell.angle_alpha   90.00
_cell.angle_beta   90.00
_cell.angle_gamma   90.00
#
_symmetry.space_group_name_H-M   'P 1'
#
loop_
_entity.id
_entity.type
_entity.pdbx_description
1 polymer ?
#
loop_
_entity_poly.entity_id
_entity_poly.type
_entity_poly.pdbx_seq_one_letter_code
_entity_poly.pdbx_strand_id
1 'polypeptide(L)'
;MNWDNQNKDPWGGKNNEPDFDDLIKKFSSILGGKKASANGGDSGGSGFKIPSTRIFLYALFGFLIVYASQCIYQLDASERAVILRLGEFHEEQEEGLNFRLAGIDERYIENVSLTRRYTQTNSMLTRDENIVDVTVSAQYRIANLKDFVLNVKDPEASLRQAIESALRHVVGDNTLEQTLTVGRENIAQEVQTRLQQILDIYATGLLVQQVNIEKTDPPPAVKDSFDDVVAAREDKERLQNEAE
;
A
#
# COMPACT_ATOMS: atom_id res chain seq x y z
N MET A 1 -23.82 81.37 22.29
CA MET A 1 -22.44 81.04 21.86
C MET A 1 -22.26 79.56 21.97
N ASN A 2 -22.32 78.93 20.75
CA ASN A 2 -22.17 77.49 20.59
C ASN A 2 -20.69 77.14 20.56
N TRP A 3 -20.30 76.20 21.42
CA TRP A 3 -19.03 75.47 21.30
C TRP A 3 -19.33 73.97 21.42
N ASP A 4 -19.62 73.34 20.31
CA ASP A 4 -19.53 71.93 20.14
C ASP A 4 -18.96 71.64 18.77
N ASN A 5 -17.73 71.20 18.71
CA ASN A 5 -17.28 70.22 17.75
C ASN A 5 -15.75 70.15 17.72
N GLN A 6 -15.14 69.16 18.33
CA GLN A 6 -13.91 68.52 17.84
C GLN A 6 -13.53 67.35 18.75
N ASN A 7 -13.91 66.20 18.34
CA ASN A 7 -13.19 64.98 18.73
C ASN A 7 -13.01 64.11 17.46
N LYS A 8 -11.95 64.38 16.72
CA LYS A 8 -11.43 63.46 15.71
C LYS A 8 -10.18 62.85 16.30
N ASP A 9 -10.30 61.59 16.70
CA ASP A 9 -9.14 60.78 17.08
C ASP A 9 -8.36 60.37 15.82
N PRO A 10 -7.06 60.75 15.69
CA PRO A 10 -6.25 60.51 14.50
C PRO A 10 -5.72 59.09 14.37
N TRP A 11 -6.06 58.14 15.27
CA TRP A 11 -5.46 56.81 15.31
C TRP A 11 -6.50 55.64 15.31
N GLY A 12 -7.74 55.91 14.90
CA GLY A 12 -8.77 54.88 14.73
C GLY A 12 -8.53 54.05 13.47
N GLY A 13 -7.61 53.09 13.50
CA GLY A 13 -7.49 52.06 12.49
C GLY A 13 -8.77 51.24 12.43
N LYS A 14 -9.45 51.21 11.26
CA LYS A 14 -10.52 50.29 10.96
C LYS A 14 -9.97 48.88 11.00
N ASN A 15 -10.20 48.17 12.09
CA ASN A 15 -10.07 46.72 12.13
C ASN A 15 -11.16 46.14 11.22
N ASN A 16 -10.79 45.75 10.01
CA ASN A 16 -11.57 44.88 9.18
C ASN A 16 -11.48 43.44 9.74
N GLU A 17 -12.06 43.19 10.88
CA GLU A 17 -12.43 41.84 11.24
C GLU A 17 -13.66 41.48 10.41
N PRO A 18 -13.66 40.34 9.72
CA PRO A 18 -14.85 39.91 8.98
C PRO A 18 -15.97 39.67 10.00
N ASP A 19 -16.97 40.55 9.98
CA ASP A 19 -18.11 40.51 10.85
C ASP A 19 -18.94 39.26 10.53
N PHE A 20 -18.81 38.21 11.33
CA PHE A 20 -19.55 36.97 11.19
C PHE A 20 -21.06 37.22 11.22
N ASP A 21 -21.51 38.27 11.92
CA ASP A 21 -22.92 38.68 11.93
C ASP A 21 -23.41 39.21 10.58
N ASP A 22 -22.54 39.88 9.79
CA ASP A 22 -22.89 40.32 8.44
C ASP A 22 -22.93 39.14 7.45
N LEU A 23 -22.10 38.12 7.64
CA LEU A 23 -22.16 36.89 6.87
C LEU A 23 -23.44 36.09 7.22
N ILE A 24 -23.79 35.99 8.49
CA ILE A 24 -25.04 35.32 8.92
C ILE A 24 -26.27 36.08 8.44
N LYS A 25 -26.27 37.44 8.48
CA LYS A 25 -27.37 38.23 7.91
C LYS A 25 -27.46 38.10 6.38
N LYS A 26 -26.35 38.04 5.66
CA LYS A 26 -26.37 37.77 4.21
C LYS A 26 -26.88 36.37 3.92
N PHE A 27 -26.47 35.37 4.71
CA PHE A 27 -26.95 33.99 4.57
C PHE A 27 -28.45 33.86 4.91
N SER A 28 -28.92 34.53 5.97
CA SER A 28 -30.34 34.55 6.35
C SER A 28 -31.21 35.33 5.36
N SER A 29 -30.67 36.36 4.71
CA SER A 29 -31.40 37.10 3.64
C SER A 29 -31.50 36.28 2.34
N ILE A 30 -30.57 35.34 2.12
CA ILE A 30 -30.65 34.41 0.99
C ILE A 30 -31.63 33.26 1.25
N LEU A 31 -31.72 32.79 2.53
CA LEU A 31 -32.61 31.70 2.92
C LEU A 31 -34.03 32.18 3.32
N GLY A 32 -34.18 33.41 3.77
CA GLY A 32 -35.47 34.01 4.19
C GLY A 32 -36.19 34.69 3.03
N GLY A 33 -37.08 33.96 2.36
CA GLY A 33 -37.92 34.50 1.28
C GLY A 33 -38.69 35.74 1.74
N LYS A 34 -38.39 36.90 1.18
CA LYS A 34 -39.20 38.12 1.29
C LYS A 34 -40.59 37.87 0.73
N LYS A 35 -41.62 38.02 1.56
CA LYS A 35 -42.99 38.17 1.13
C LYS A 35 -43.06 39.31 0.13
N ALA A 36 -43.39 38.99 -1.12
CA ALA A 36 -43.60 39.96 -2.17
C ALA A 36 -44.90 40.70 -1.89
N SER A 37 -44.80 42.01 -1.63
CA SER A 37 -45.89 42.94 -1.80
C SER A 37 -45.87 43.36 -3.27
N ALA A 38 -47.00 43.18 -3.95
CA ALA A 38 -47.20 43.57 -5.33
C ALA A 38 -47.28 45.12 -5.46
N ASN A 39 -46.40 45.72 -6.27
CA ASN A 39 -46.80 46.86 -7.11
C ASN A 39 -45.83 47.00 -8.30
N GLY A 40 -46.41 47.32 -9.46
CA GLY A 40 -45.82 47.21 -10.78
C GLY A 40 -44.70 48.20 -11.10
N GLY A 41 -43.97 47.88 -12.17
CA GLY A 41 -42.97 48.73 -12.79
C GLY A 41 -42.02 47.91 -13.65
N ASP A 42 -42.26 47.96 -14.95
CA ASP A 42 -41.48 47.41 -16.07
C ASP A 42 -40.06 47.96 -16.13
N SER A 43 -39.04 47.11 -16.20
CA SER A 43 -37.82 47.39 -16.99
C SER A 43 -36.93 46.14 -17.05
N GLY A 44 -36.53 45.75 -18.25
CA GLY A 44 -35.74 44.60 -18.59
C GLY A 44 -34.31 44.64 -18.00
N GLY A 45 -34.01 43.58 -17.32
CA GLY A 45 -32.69 43.21 -16.91
C GLY A 45 -32.65 41.70 -16.83
N SER A 46 -31.78 41.05 -17.60
CA SER A 46 -31.58 39.60 -17.55
C SER A 46 -30.96 39.20 -16.18
N GLY A 47 -31.83 39.20 -15.16
CA GLY A 47 -31.50 38.71 -13.83
C GLY A 47 -31.54 37.19 -13.87
N PHE A 48 -30.44 36.57 -13.52
CA PHE A 48 -30.35 35.17 -13.16
C PHE A 48 -31.44 34.87 -12.13
N LYS A 49 -32.56 34.30 -12.58
CA LYS A 49 -33.65 33.90 -11.67
C LYS A 49 -33.10 32.77 -10.79
N ILE A 50 -32.79 33.09 -9.55
CA ILE A 50 -32.47 32.09 -8.52
C ILE A 50 -33.66 31.13 -8.47
N PRO A 51 -33.44 29.83 -8.72
CA PRO A 51 -34.54 28.87 -8.71
C PRO A 51 -35.24 28.89 -7.36
N SER A 52 -36.55 28.74 -7.39
CA SER A 52 -37.35 28.72 -6.15
C SER A 52 -36.74 27.76 -5.13
N THR A 53 -36.77 28.09 -3.84
CA THR A 53 -36.20 27.29 -2.73
C THR A 53 -36.46 25.79 -2.86
N ARG A 54 -37.55 25.41 -3.49
CA ARG A 54 -37.92 24.02 -3.79
C ARG A 54 -36.97 23.36 -4.79
N ILE A 55 -36.58 24.07 -5.85
CA ILE A 55 -35.65 23.56 -6.90
C ILE A 55 -34.26 23.39 -6.29
N PHE A 56 -33.80 24.33 -5.44
CA PHE A 56 -32.54 24.20 -4.72
C PHE A 56 -32.55 22.99 -3.76
N LEU A 57 -33.66 22.74 -3.09
CA LEU A 57 -33.84 21.61 -2.19
C LEU A 57 -33.82 20.27 -2.95
N TYR A 58 -34.47 20.20 -4.12
CA TYR A 58 -34.40 19.03 -5.00
C TYR A 58 -33.00 18.81 -5.58
N ALA A 59 -32.31 19.88 -5.98
CA ALA A 59 -30.92 19.81 -6.45
C ALA A 59 -29.96 19.32 -5.34
N LEU A 60 -30.10 19.84 -4.11
CA LEU A 60 -29.35 19.40 -2.94
C LEU A 60 -29.64 17.93 -2.61
N PHE A 61 -30.89 17.51 -2.67
CA PHE A 61 -31.27 16.12 -2.42
C PHE A 61 -30.73 15.18 -3.50
N GLY A 62 -30.81 15.58 -4.77
CA GLY A 62 -30.20 14.85 -5.88
C GLY A 62 -28.68 14.72 -5.74
N PHE A 63 -28.00 15.80 -5.35
CA PHE A 63 -26.55 15.78 -5.07
C PHE A 63 -26.22 14.83 -3.93
N LEU A 64 -27.02 14.82 -2.85
CA LEU A 64 -26.82 13.95 -1.70
C LEU A 64 -27.01 12.47 -2.06
N ILE A 65 -27.96 12.14 -2.92
CA ILE A 65 -28.16 10.78 -3.44
C ILE A 65 -26.97 10.35 -4.28
N VAL A 66 -26.47 11.18 -5.18
CA VAL A 66 -25.30 10.89 -6.00
C VAL A 66 -24.07 10.72 -5.13
N TYR A 67 -23.88 11.57 -4.12
CA TYR A 67 -22.78 11.44 -3.17
C TYR A 67 -22.88 10.14 -2.36
N ALA A 68 -24.07 9.81 -1.86
CA ALA A 68 -24.32 8.56 -1.13
C ALA A 68 -24.02 7.32 -1.98
N SER A 69 -24.34 7.35 -3.27
CA SER A 69 -24.03 6.24 -4.19
C SER A 69 -22.53 6.05 -4.41
N GLN A 70 -21.71 7.10 -4.24
CA GLN A 70 -20.25 7.04 -4.33
C GLN A 70 -19.60 6.50 -3.05
N CYS A 71 -20.33 6.53 -1.93
CA CYS A 71 -19.84 6.06 -0.65
C CYS A 71 -19.94 4.54 -0.49
N ILE A 72 -20.79 3.88 -1.29
CA ILE A 72 -21.01 2.44 -1.22
C ILE A 72 -20.15 1.75 -2.27
N TYR A 73 -19.43 0.70 -1.88
CA TYR A 73 -18.69 -0.15 -2.81
C TYR A 73 -18.68 -1.60 -2.33
N GLN A 74 -18.40 -2.51 -3.23
CA GLN A 74 -18.35 -3.93 -2.95
C GLN A 74 -16.90 -4.42 -3.06
N LEU A 75 -16.49 -5.29 -2.13
CA LEU A 75 -15.24 -6.03 -2.15
C LEU A 75 -15.52 -7.49 -2.50
N ASP A 76 -14.66 -8.07 -3.32
CA ASP A 76 -14.72 -9.49 -3.67
C ASP A 76 -14.30 -10.37 -2.47
N ALA A 77 -14.69 -11.67 -2.51
CA ALA A 77 -14.43 -12.62 -1.42
C ALA A 77 -12.94 -12.83 -1.08
N SER A 78 -12.03 -12.47 -1.99
CA SER A 78 -10.58 -12.59 -1.79
C SER A 78 -9.87 -11.26 -1.54
N GLU A 79 -10.62 -10.16 -1.51
CA GLU A 79 -10.10 -8.83 -1.34
C GLU A 79 -10.36 -8.30 0.07
N ARG A 80 -9.42 -7.53 0.56
CA ARG A 80 -9.59 -6.70 1.76
C ARG A 80 -9.19 -5.27 1.45
N ALA A 81 -9.77 -4.34 2.18
CA ALA A 81 -9.44 -2.93 2.07
C ALA A 81 -8.99 -2.36 3.40
N VAL A 82 -7.94 -1.54 3.36
CA VAL A 82 -7.55 -0.68 4.48
C VAL A 82 -8.01 0.73 4.15
N ILE A 83 -8.75 1.33 5.07
CA ILE A 83 -9.25 2.69 4.97
C ILE A 83 -8.40 3.61 5.83
N LEU A 84 -7.83 4.62 5.17
CA LEU A 84 -7.15 5.72 5.83
C LEU A 84 -8.04 6.95 5.81
N ARG A 85 -8.36 7.47 6.97
CA ARG A 85 -9.10 8.71 7.13
C ARG A 85 -8.15 9.85 7.46
N LEU A 86 -8.01 10.81 6.54
CA LEU A 86 -7.05 11.93 6.66
C LEU A 86 -5.60 11.46 6.89
N GLY A 87 -5.22 10.29 6.36
CA GLY A 87 -3.89 9.70 6.53
C GLY A 87 -3.70 8.84 7.76
N GLU A 88 -4.69 8.72 8.67
CA GLU A 88 -4.66 7.80 9.80
C GLU A 88 -5.42 6.51 9.50
N PHE A 89 -4.92 5.40 10.03
CA PHE A 89 -5.64 4.12 9.97
C PHE A 89 -6.99 4.22 10.67
N HIS A 90 -8.06 3.94 9.92
CA HIS A 90 -9.40 3.97 10.47
C HIS A 90 -9.94 2.57 10.74
N GLU A 91 -9.98 1.75 9.69
CA GLU A 91 -10.49 0.38 9.80
C GLU A 91 -9.99 -0.50 8.65
N GLU A 92 -10.01 -1.82 8.87
CA GLU A 92 -9.85 -2.83 7.83
C GLU A 92 -11.24 -3.36 7.48
N GLN A 93 -11.57 -3.34 6.18
CA GLN A 93 -12.87 -3.79 5.67
C GLN A 93 -12.71 -5.14 4.99
N GLU A 94 -13.62 -6.04 5.34
CA GLU A 94 -13.70 -7.39 4.80
C GLU A 94 -14.62 -7.45 3.57
N GLU A 95 -14.73 -8.62 2.99
CA GLU A 95 -15.59 -8.92 1.84
C GLU A 95 -17.04 -8.48 2.02
N GLY A 96 -17.68 -8.05 0.94
CA GLY A 96 -19.09 -7.65 0.91
C GLY A 96 -19.30 -6.18 0.65
N LEU A 97 -20.47 -5.68 1.10
CA LEU A 97 -20.86 -4.29 0.95
C LEU A 97 -20.22 -3.43 2.05
N ASN A 98 -19.42 -2.47 1.63
CA ASN A 98 -18.69 -1.58 2.52
C ASN A 98 -19.04 -0.12 2.24
N PHE A 99 -18.84 0.72 3.26
CA PHE A 99 -19.12 2.14 3.22
C PHE A 99 -17.85 2.94 3.49
N ARG A 100 -17.63 4.00 2.70
CA ARG A 100 -16.53 4.96 2.91
C ARG A 100 -17.03 6.39 2.68
N LEU A 101 -16.39 7.36 3.29
CA LEU A 101 -16.64 8.78 3.04
C LEU A 101 -15.86 9.22 1.80
N ALA A 102 -16.53 9.32 0.66
CA ALA A 102 -15.91 9.76 -0.58
C ALA A 102 -15.30 11.15 -0.43
N GLY A 103 -14.00 11.31 -0.76
CA GLY A 103 -13.27 12.57 -0.66
C GLY A 103 -12.49 12.81 0.63
N ILE A 104 -12.70 12.01 1.69
CA ILE A 104 -11.97 12.09 2.96
C ILE A 104 -11.17 10.81 3.18
N ASP A 105 -11.76 9.65 2.83
CA ASP A 105 -11.19 8.35 3.05
C ASP A 105 -10.40 7.89 1.81
N GLU A 106 -9.14 7.55 2.01
CA GLU A 106 -8.31 6.83 1.05
C GLU A 106 -8.46 5.33 1.29
N ARG A 107 -8.53 4.55 0.20
CA ARG A 107 -8.67 3.11 0.28
C ARG A 107 -7.53 2.40 -0.45
N TYR A 108 -7.00 1.36 0.18
CA TYR A 108 -6.04 0.43 -0.41
C TYR A 108 -6.67 -0.95 -0.45
N ILE A 109 -6.93 -1.45 -1.66
CA ILE A 109 -7.55 -2.76 -1.88
C ILE A 109 -6.48 -3.69 -2.41
N GLU A 110 -6.33 -4.85 -1.75
CA GLU A 110 -5.41 -5.90 -2.17
C GLU A 110 -6.06 -7.28 -2.04
N ASN A 111 -5.68 -8.16 -2.96
CA ASN A 111 -6.10 -9.55 -2.89
C ASN A 111 -5.19 -10.31 -1.91
N VAL A 112 -5.75 -10.70 -0.76
CA VAL A 112 -5.04 -11.39 0.32
C VAL A 112 -4.98 -12.91 0.14
N SER A 113 -5.86 -13.45 -0.69
CA SER A 113 -5.91 -14.90 -0.97
C SER A 113 -4.95 -15.31 -2.09
N LEU A 114 -4.49 -14.35 -2.89
CA LEU A 114 -3.61 -14.61 -4.02
C LEU A 114 -2.22 -14.99 -3.53
N THR A 115 -1.77 -16.20 -3.89
CA THR A 115 -0.37 -16.59 -3.75
C THR A 115 0.45 -15.97 -4.86
N ARG A 116 1.39 -15.13 -4.48
CA ARG A 116 2.35 -14.47 -5.38
C ARG A 116 3.65 -15.25 -5.38
N ARG A 117 4.35 -15.25 -6.51
CA ARG A 117 5.67 -15.87 -6.64
C ARG A 117 6.70 -14.81 -7.00
N TYR A 118 7.82 -14.87 -6.32
CA TYR A 118 9.00 -14.08 -6.64
C TYR A 118 10.20 -14.99 -6.84
N THR A 119 10.90 -14.86 -7.96
CA THR A 119 12.09 -15.65 -8.28
C THR A 119 13.27 -14.71 -8.51
N GLN A 120 14.41 -15.03 -7.91
CA GLN A 120 15.66 -14.31 -8.14
C GLN A 120 16.86 -15.25 -8.14
N THR A 121 17.92 -14.83 -8.83
CA THR A 121 19.22 -15.50 -8.85
C THR A 121 20.26 -14.59 -8.22
N ASN A 122 21.01 -15.12 -7.25
CA ASN A 122 22.07 -14.39 -6.58
C ASN A 122 23.35 -15.23 -6.54
N SER A 123 24.48 -14.57 -6.78
CA SER A 123 25.81 -15.15 -6.58
C SER A 123 26.22 -14.96 -5.12
N MET A 124 26.67 -16.03 -4.48
CA MET A 124 27.10 -16.01 -3.08
C MET A 124 28.21 -17.01 -2.80
N LEU A 125 28.83 -16.87 -1.63
CA LEU A 125 29.92 -17.72 -1.18
C LEU A 125 29.39 -18.75 -0.19
N THR A 126 29.75 -20.01 -0.39
CA THR A 126 29.49 -21.12 0.54
C THR A 126 30.53 -21.13 1.67
N ARG A 127 30.29 -21.94 2.74
CA ARG A 127 31.20 -22.08 3.86
C ARG A 127 32.59 -22.56 3.46
N ASP A 128 32.68 -23.37 2.42
CA ASP A 128 33.93 -23.91 1.86
C ASP A 128 34.54 -23.03 0.77
N GLU A 129 34.21 -21.71 0.79
CA GLU A 129 34.77 -20.66 -0.07
C GLU A 129 34.53 -20.86 -1.59
N ASN A 130 33.50 -21.60 -1.97
CA ASN A 130 33.08 -21.72 -3.36
C ASN A 130 32.01 -20.68 -3.70
N ILE A 131 32.13 -20.06 -4.88
CA ILE A 131 31.12 -19.15 -5.40
C ILE A 131 30.05 -19.99 -6.11
N VAL A 132 28.78 -19.72 -5.79
CA VAL A 132 27.63 -20.39 -6.38
C VAL A 132 26.55 -19.38 -6.80
N ASP A 133 25.93 -19.65 -7.92
CA ASP A 133 24.74 -18.96 -8.38
C ASP A 133 23.51 -19.76 -7.94
N VAL A 134 22.73 -19.19 -7.01
CA VAL A 134 21.52 -19.83 -6.48
C VAL A 134 20.29 -19.12 -6.97
N THR A 135 19.43 -19.85 -7.66
CA THR A 135 18.10 -19.39 -8.06
C THR A 135 17.08 -19.87 -7.06
N VAL A 136 16.44 -18.93 -6.36
CA VAL A 136 15.42 -19.19 -5.36
C VAL A 136 14.07 -18.65 -5.82
N SER A 137 13.02 -19.41 -5.59
CA SER A 137 11.62 -19.03 -5.79
C SER A 137 10.89 -19.05 -4.48
N ALA A 138 10.34 -17.92 -4.06
CA ALA A 138 9.54 -17.77 -2.86
C ALA A 138 8.07 -17.55 -3.23
N GLN A 139 7.18 -18.34 -2.64
CA GLN A 139 5.74 -18.17 -2.71
C GLN A 139 5.26 -17.50 -1.43
N TYR A 140 4.53 -16.43 -1.57
CA TYR A 140 4.07 -15.62 -0.44
C TYR A 140 2.66 -15.08 -0.70
N ARG A 141 2.00 -14.68 0.37
CA ARG A 141 0.72 -13.96 0.34
C ARG A 141 0.71 -12.84 1.37
N ILE A 142 -0.25 -11.95 1.23
CA ILE A 142 -0.51 -10.91 2.23
C ILE A 142 -1.32 -11.57 3.36
N ALA A 143 -0.78 -11.60 4.57
CA ALA A 143 -1.46 -12.13 5.76
C ALA A 143 -2.11 -11.01 6.57
N ASN A 144 -1.46 -9.85 6.65
CA ASN A 144 -1.95 -8.67 7.36
C ASN A 144 -1.88 -7.46 6.42
N LEU A 145 -3.02 -7.03 5.90
CA LEU A 145 -3.09 -5.93 4.95
C LEU A 145 -2.74 -4.59 5.59
N LYS A 146 -3.09 -4.39 6.86
CA LYS A 146 -2.73 -3.18 7.60
C LYS A 146 -1.22 -2.99 7.65
N ASP A 147 -0.48 -4.01 8.05
CA ASP A 147 0.98 -3.94 8.15
C ASP A 147 1.62 -3.77 6.77
N PHE A 148 1.08 -4.46 5.75
CA PHE A 148 1.54 -4.35 4.37
C PHE A 148 1.44 -2.93 3.80
N VAL A 149 0.37 -2.19 4.13
CA VAL A 149 0.12 -0.85 3.62
C VAL A 149 0.81 0.23 4.45
N LEU A 150 0.89 0.05 5.79
CA LEU A 150 1.26 1.15 6.70
C LEU A 150 2.70 1.10 7.18
N ASN A 151 3.24 -0.10 7.42
CA ASN A 151 4.53 -0.22 8.10
C ASN A 151 5.71 -0.10 7.15
N VAL A 152 5.54 -0.47 5.88
CA VAL A 152 6.65 -0.51 4.93
C VAL A 152 6.24 0.20 3.63
N LYS A 153 7.09 1.11 3.17
CA LYS A 153 6.84 1.86 1.94
C LYS A 153 6.78 0.97 0.69
N ASP A 154 7.64 -0.04 0.63
CA ASP A 154 7.73 -0.99 -0.48
C ASP A 154 7.94 -2.41 0.08
N PRO A 155 6.86 -3.14 0.37
CA PRO A 155 6.93 -4.49 0.92
C PRO A 155 7.60 -5.49 -0.02
N GLU A 156 7.47 -5.30 -1.34
CA GLU A 156 8.10 -6.18 -2.32
C GLU A 156 9.62 -5.98 -2.39
N ALA A 157 10.10 -4.74 -2.28
CA ALA A 157 11.53 -4.48 -2.15
C ALA A 157 12.09 -5.04 -0.84
N SER A 158 11.34 -4.92 0.26
CA SER A 158 11.72 -5.51 1.54
C SER A 158 11.79 -7.04 1.49
N LEU A 159 10.82 -7.68 0.83
CA LEU A 159 10.83 -9.12 0.56
C LEU A 159 12.08 -9.53 -0.20
N ARG A 160 12.43 -8.82 -1.27
CA ARG A 160 13.62 -9.08 -2.09
C ARG A 160 14.90 -9.04 -1.28
N GLN A 161 15.08 -7.99 -0.48
CA GLN A 161 16.25 -7.84 0.39
C GLN A 161 16.28 -8.90 1.50
N ALA A 162 15.13 -9.25 2.05
CA ALA A 162 14.99 -10.30 3.05
C ALA A 162 15.35 -11.69 2.49
N ILE A 163 14.91 -12.02 1.27
CA ILE A 163 15.28 -13.26 0.57
C ILE A 163 16.80 -13.33 0.39
N GLU A 164 17.40 -12.24 -0.13
CA GLU A 164 18.84 -12.18 -0.35
C GLU A 164 19.63 -12.36 0.97
N SER A 165 19.19 -11.69 2.04
CA SER A 165 19.81 -11.79 3.35
C SER A 165 19.69 -13.18 3.96
N ALA A 166 18.49 -13.77 3.91
CA ALA A 166 18.25 -15.12 4.41
C ALA A 166 19.06 -16.17 3.65
N LEU A 167 19.04 -16.07 2.31
CA LEU A 167 19.77 -16.99 1.44
C LEU A 167 21.28 -16.90 1.66
N ARG A 168 21.84 -15.68 1.73
CA ARG A 168 23.27 -15.47 1.99
C ARG A 168 23.72 -16.07 3.31
N HIS A 169 22.91 -15.94 4.34
CA HIS A 169 23.24 -16.51 5.66
C HIS A 169 23.22 -18.04 5.61
N VAL A 170 22.14 -18.63 5.10
CA VAL A 170 21.98 -20.09 5.09
C VAL A 170 23.00 -20.77 4.16
N VAL A 171 23.20 -20.23 2.93
CA VAL A 171 24.20 -20.79 2.01
C VAL A 171 25.63 -20.61 2.53
N GLY A 172 25.91 -19.46 3.20
CA GLY A 172 27.22 -19.22 3.82
C GLY A 172 27.53 -20.16 4.99
N ASP A 173 26.53 -20.74 5.61
CA ASP A 173 26.70 -21.73 6.68
C ASP A 173 26.79 -23.18 6.17
N ASN A 174 26.46 -23.41 4.90
CA ASN A 174 26.47 -24.72 4.26
C ASN A 174 27.61 -24.88 3.26
N THR A 175 28.02 -26.15 3.00
CA THR A 175 29.00 -26.46 1.96
C THR A 175 28.37 -26.52 0.58
N LEU A 176 29.20 -26.41 -0.45
CA LEU A 176 28.78 -26.56 -1.83
C LEU A 176 28.02 -27.87 -2.08
N GLU A 177 28.55 -28.98 -1.56
CA GLU A 177 27.93 -30.30 -1.72
C GLU A 177 26.54 -30.37 -1.11
N GLN A 178 26.33 -29.81 0.09
CA GLN A 178 25.01 -29.71 0.73
C GLN A 178 24.04 -28.85 -0.08
N THR A 179 24.55 -27.80 -0.71
CA THR A 179 23.73 -26.88 -1.52
C THR A 179 23.34 -27.48 -2.87
N LEU A 180 24.14 -28.37 -3.42
CA LEU A 180 23.89 -29.01 -4.73
C LEU A 180 23.05 -30.27 -4.65
N THR A 181 23.07 -31.02 -3.52
CA THR A 181 22.54 -32.37 -3.42
C THR A 181 21.34 -32.48 -2.47
N VAL A 182 21.31 -33.49 -1.61
CA VAL A 182 20.22 -33.86 -0.69
C VAL A 182 19.92 -32.75 0.35
N GLY A 183 20.86 -31.86 0.61
CA GLY A 183 20.68 -30.74 1.53
C GLY A 183 19.76 -29.63 1.02
N ARG A 184 19.44 -29.60 -0.27
CA ARG A 184 18.69 -28.50 -0.91
C ARG A 184 17.32 -28.25 -0.26
N GLU A 185 16.58 -29.29 0.09
CA GLU A 185 15.28 -29.16 0.73
C GLU A 185 15.39 -28.63 2.18
N ASN A 186 16.38 -29.08 2.93
CA ASN A 186 16.66 -28.59 4.28
C ASN A 186 17.06 -27.10 4.23
N ILE A 187 17.93 -26.74 3.27
CA ILE A 187 18.34 -25.35 3.05
C ILE A 187 17.12 -24.48 2.68
N ALA A 188 16.22 -24.96 1.82
CA ALA A 188 15.01 -24.23 1.47
C ALA A 188 14.10 -23.99 2.69
N GLN A 189 13.95 -24.96 3.58
CA GLN A 189 13.18 -24.82 4.84
C GLN A 189 13.84 -23.84 5.81
N GLU A 190 15.15 -23.89 5.92
CA GLU A 190 15.92 -22.97 6.78
C GLU A 190 15.83 -21.52 6.25
N VAL A 191 15.96 -21.34 4.93
CA VAL A 191 15.76 -20.05 4.27
C VAL A 191 14.34 -19.55 4.49
N GLN A 192 13.33 -20.41 4.37
CA GLN A 192 11.92 -20.04 4.61
C GLN A 192 11.72 -19.55 6.04
N THR A 193 12.25 -20.27 7.03
CA THR A 193 12.14 -19.92 8.45
C THR A 193 12.81 -18.57 8.72
N ARG A 194 14.03 -18.40 8.22
CA ARG A 194 14.79 -17.18 8.39
C ARG A 194 14.14 -15.99 7.69
N LEU A 195 13.67 -16.20 6.47
CA LEU A 195 12.95 -15.20 5.69
C LEU A 195 11.71 -14.71 6.45
N GLN A 196 10.88 -15.63 6.98
CA GLN A 196 9.71 -15.26 7.75
C GLN A 196 10.08 -14.45 9.00
N GLN A 197 11.14 -14.85 9.73
CA GLN A 197 11.62 -14.09 10.89
C GLN A 197 12.03 -12.65 10.54
N ILE A 198 12.70 -12.46 9.42
CA ILE A 198 13.10 -11.12 8.95
C ILE A 198 11.84 -10.29 8.61
N LEU A 199 10.88 -10.87 7.89
CA LEU A 199 9.64 -10.20 7.51
C LEU A 199 8.78 -9.84 8.72
N ASP A 200 8.78 -10.68 9.76
CA ASP A 200 8.07 -10.44 11.02
C ASP A 200 8.71 -9.29 11.82
N ILE A 201 10.06 -9.23 11.88
CA ILE A 201 10.78 -8.13 12.53
C ILE A 201 10.45 -6.79 11.86
N TYR A 202 10.35 -6.76 10.54
CA TYR A 202 9.97 -5.55 9.81
C TYR A 202 8.46 -5.30 9.77
N ALA A 203 7.67 -6.22 10.33
CA ALA A 203 6.20 -6.17 10.32
C ALA A 203 5.65 -5.85 8.92
N THR A 204 6.10 -6.60 7.91
CA THR A 204 5.75 -6.37 6.49
C THR A 204 4.34 -6.82 6.13
N GLY A 205 3.67 -7.59 7.00
CA GLY A 205 2.36 -8.19 6.74
C GLY A 205 2.37 -9.34 5.73
N LEU A 206 3.57 -9.81 5.30
CA LEU A 206 3.73 -10.91 4.34
C LEU A 206 3.89 -12.24 5.06
N LEU A 207 3.27 -13.29 4.50
CA LEU A 207 3.43 -14.67 4.94
C LEU A 207 4.07 -15.49 3.82
N VAL A 208 5.22 -16.08 4.12
CA VAL A 208 5.92 -16.99 3.21
C VAL A 208 5.30 -18.37 3.32
N GLN A 209 4.74 -18.85 2.23
CA GLN A 209 4.13 -20.18 2.17
C GLN A 209 5.14 -21.27 1.86
N GLN A 210 6.02 -21.01 0.89
CA GLN A 210 7.02 -21.97 0.44
C GLN A 210 8.23 -21.26 -0.16
N VAL A 211 9.41 -21.78 0.10
CA VAL A 211 10.65 -21.41 -0.58
C VAL A 211 11.20 -22.64 -1.29
N ASN A 212 11.55 -22.50 -2.55
CA ASN A 212 12.18 -23.55 -3.35
C ASN A 212 13.50 -23.05 -3.92
N ILE A 213 14.53 -23.87 -3.86
CA ILE A 213 15.78 -23.66 -4.61
C ILE A 213 15.62 -24.34 -5.95
N GLU A 214 15.45 -23.55 -7.01
CA GLU A 214 15.19 -24.08 -8.35
C GLU A 214 16.49 -24.60 -8.99
N LYS A 215 17.58 -23.83 -8.82
CA LYS A 215 18.86 -24.13 -9.44
C LYS A 215 20.01 -23.64 -8.58
N THR A 216 21.06 -24.43 -8.55
CA THR A 216 22.35 -24.04 -7.96
C THR A 216 23.42 -24.47 -8.95
N ASP A 217 24.17 -23.51 -9.48
CA ASP A 217 25.24 -23.75 -10.43
C ASP A 217 26.51 -23.05 -9.97
N PRO A 218 27.67 -23.56 -10.33
CA PRO A 218 28.90 -22.80 -10.27
C PRO A 218 28.88 -21.68 -11.33
N PRO A 219 29.58 -20.56 -11.10
CA PRO A 219 29.68 -19.49 -12.07
C PRO A 219 30.22 -20.01 -13.43
N PRO A 220 29.77 -19.43 -14.56
CA PRO A 220 30.16 -19.89 -15.88
C PRO A 220 31.68 -19.97 -16.11
N ALA A 221 32.45 -19.12 -15.42
CA ALA A 221 33.89 -19.06 -15.54
C ALA A 221 34.65 -20.31 -15.00
N VAL A 222 34.01 -21.06 -14.09
CA VAL A 222 34.62 -22.25 -13.44
C VAL A 222 33.85 -23.54 -13.71
N LYS A 223 32.79 -23.46 -14.50
CA LYS A 223 31.87 -24.57 -14.75
C LYS A 223 32.58 -25.78 -15.36
N ASP A 224 33.39 -25.60 -16.39
CA ASP A 224 34.09 -26.68 -17.07
C ASP A 224 35.03 -27.43 -16.09
N SER A 225 35.76 -26.69 -15.24
CA SER A 225 36.62 -27.30 -14.23
C SER A 225 35.86 -28.05 -13.15
N PHE A 226 34.68 -27.57 -12.82
CA PHE A 226 33.79 -28.20 -11.84
C PHE A 226 33.19 -29.50 -12.38
N ASP A 227 32.76 -29.50 -13.64
CA ASP A 227 32.19 -30.67 -14.33
C ASP A 227 33.26 -31.78 -14.44
N ASP A 228 34.53 -31.45 -14.66
CA ASP A 228 35.66 -32.39 -14.65
C ASP A 228 35.86 -33.05 -13.27
N VAL A 229 35.73 -32.27 -12.19
CA VAL A 229 35.84 -32.81 -10.80
C VAL A 229 34.69 -33.74 -10.49
N VAL A 230 33.46 -33.39 -10.92
CA VAL A 230 32.28 -34.24 -10.72
C VAL A 230 32.44 -35.56 -11.46
N ALA A 231 32.82 -35.50 -12.73
CA ALA A 231 33.08 -36.70 -13.54
C ALA A 231 34.16 -37.62 -12.92
N ALA A 232 35.24 -37.04 -12.41
CA ALA A 232 36.29 -37.81 -11.74
C ALA A 232 35.80 -38.47 -10.40
N ARG A 233 34.88 -37.84 -9.68
CA ARG A 233 34.27 -38.44 -8.49
C ARG A 233 33.34 -39.60 -8.87
N GLU A 234 32.49 -39.42 -9.87
CA GLU A 234 31.60 -40.49 -10.36
C GLU A 234 32.40 -41.69 -10.87
N ASP A 235 33.48 -41.45 -11.60
CA ASP A 235 34.39 -42.53 -12.05
C ASP A 235 35.02 -43.26 -10.87
N LYS A 236 35.45 -42.54 -9.83
CA LYS A 236 35.99 -43.17 -8.62
C LYS A 236 34.95 -44.04 -7.90
N GLU A 237 33.73 -43.54 -7.72
CA GLU A 237 32.65 -44.30 -7.09
C GLU A 237 32.25 -45.52 -7.93
N ARG A 238 32.21 -45.38 -9.25
CA ARG A 238 31.96 -46.51 -10.14
C ARG A 238 33.03 -47.60 -10.00
N LEU A 239 34.31 -47.21 -10.01
CA LEU A 239 35.42 -48.16 -9.83
C LEU A 239 35.43 -48.82 -8.44
N GLN A 240 35.00 -48.11 -7.44
CA GLN A 240 34.85 -48.69 -6.06
C GLN A 240 33.72 -49.72 -6.03
N ASN A 241 32.57 -49.41 -6.61
CA ASN A 241 31.42 -50.31 -6.68
C ASN A 241 31.66 -51.56 -7.59
N GLU A 242 32.50 -51.42 -8.60
CA GLU A 242 32.93 -52.54 -9.46
C GLU A 242 33.97 -53.48 -8.77
N ALA A 243 34.66 -52.95 -7.73
CA ALA A 243 35.68 -53.70 -7.00
C ALA A 243 35.17 -54.44 -5.74
N GLU A 244 33.97 -54.13 -5.26
CA GLU A 244 33.25 -54.82 -4.20
C GLU A 244 32.40 -55.97 -4.71
#